data_61f964089e32e346b52a65df8ed248b3
#
_entry.id   61f964089e32e346b52a65df8ed248b3
#
_cell.length_a   1.000
_cell.length_b   1.000
_cell.length_c   1.000
_cell.angle_alpha   90.00
_cell.angle_beta   90.00
_cell.angle_gamma   90.00
#
_symmetry.space_group_name_H-M   'P 1'
#
loop_
_entity.id
_entity.type
_entity.pdbx_description
1 polymer ?
#
loop_
_entity_poly.entity_id
_entity_poly.type
_entity_poly.pdbx_seq_one_letter_code
_entity_poly.pdbx_strand_id
1 'polypeptide(L)'
;DGEVITFASVKWWVNDKRGGIDPLEEFLERYIYIAEGDCVHDLYGLPHNKPLEMKEFRNMTENIRIVKEIPAPIATNSDRTVEKEFPVHKLWLKSCERKTAMAFSYLPGGPRILRDSDDQLYINKFNMPAFVNPCLKIYENGETKMYQEEIDSLLKIFFRHIEYIIPIDEEREWFYSWMAFNIQFPEKRCKVTPLLVATDHGTGRGWVVQLMNLLLGSWNCTKTKMSTLCGEKSAGQFQDFM
;
A
#
# COMPACT_ATOMS: atom_id res chain seq x y z
N ASP A 1 -36.07 -19.75 13.29
CA ASP A 1 -36.34 -18.30 13.29
C ASP A 1 -35.02 -17.57 13.02
N GLY A 2 -34.76 -17.32 11.74
CA GLY A 2 -33.59 -16.58 11.33
C GLY A 2 -33.88 -15.09 11.47
N GLU A 3 -33.26 -14.43 12.42
CA GLU A 3 -33.27 -12.97 12.48
C GLU A 3 -32.69 -12.39 11.18
N VAL A 4 -33.52 -11.67 10.45
CA VAL A 4 -33.07 -10.91 9.27
C VAL A 4 -32.19 -9.76 9.75
N ILE A 5 -30.88 -9.93 9.62
CA ILE A 5 -29.92 -8.88 9.93
C ILE A 5 -30.12 -7.75 8.91
N THR A 6 -30.81 -6.70 9.33
CA THR A 6 -30.98 -5.49 8.50
C THR A 6 -29.71 -4.64 8.55
N PHE A 7 -29.48 -3.82 7.51
CA PHE A 7 -28.36 -2.87 7.46
C PHE A 7 -28.33 -1.93 8.69
N ALA A 8 -29.46 -1.65 9.30
CA ALA A 8 -29.58 -0.87 10.53
C ALA A 8 -29.02 -1.61 11.76
N SER A 9 -29.24 -2.93 11.86
CA SER A 9 -28.68 -3.75 12.94
C SER A 9 -27.17 -3.94 12.84
N VAL A 10 -26.62 -3.99 11.62
CA VAL A 10 -25.16 -3.99 11.42
C VAL A 10 -24.54 -2.63 11.83
N LYS A 11 -25.21 -1.51 11.54
CA LYS A 11 -24.79 -0.17 11.99
C LYS A 11 -24.73 -0.08 13.52
N TRP A 12 -25.76 -0.51 14.19
CA TRP A 12 -25.82 -0.49 15.66
C TRP A 12 -24.73 -1.39 16.27
N TRP A 13 -24.53 -2.58 15.73
CA TRP A 13 -23.53 -3.54 16.21
C TRP A 13 -22.10 -3.03 16.03
N VAL A 14 -21.79 -2.35 14.90
CA VAL A 14 -20.46 -1.76 14.63
C VAL A 14 -20.18 -0.58 15.57
N ASN A 15 -21.17 0.28 15.83
CA ASN A 15 -21.00 1.41 16.75
C ASN A 15 -20.88 0.97 18.21
N ASP A 16 -21.64 -0.04 18.63
CA ASP A 16 -21.62 -0.57 20.01
C ASP A 16 -20.27 -1.27 20.32
N LYS A 17 -19.72 -2.00 19.36
CA LYS A 17 -18.44 -2.72 19.53
C LYS A 17 -17.18 -1.86 19.41
N ARG A 18 -17.24 -0.69 18.76
CA ARG A 18 -16.10 0.20 18.57
C ARG A 18 -15.93 1.28 19.65
N GLY A 19 -16.68 1.20 20.75
CA GLY A 19 -16.50 2.12 21.87
C GLY A 19 -16.85 3.58 21.56
N GLY A 20 -17.78 3.85 20.60
CA GLY A 20 -18.33 5.17 20.39
C GLY A 20 -17.43 6.17 19.66
N ILE A 21 -16.48 5.70 18.84
CA ILE A 21 -15.69 6.62 17.98
C ILE A 21 -16.63 7.31 16.98
N ASP A 22 -16.55 8.64 16.92
CA ASP A 22 -17.29 9.42 15.93
C ASP A 22 -16.88 8.97 14.51
N PRO A 23 -17.83 8.54 13.64
CA PRO A 23 -17.51 8.16 12.28
C PRO A 23 -16.76 9.25 11.50
N LEU A 24 -16.93 10.53 11.82
CA LEU A 24 -16.17 11.61 11.20
C LEU A 24 -14.70 11.58 11.62
N GLU A 25 -14.41 11.34 12.90
CA GLU A 25 -13.03 11.20 13.38
C GLU A 25 -12.33 10.02 12.71
N GLU A 26 -13.00 8.85 12.60
CA GLU A 26 -12.45 7.71 11.87
C GLU A 26 -12.12 8.08 10.41
N PHE A 27 -13.00 8.84 9.76
CA PHE A 27 -12.77 9.28 8.38
C PHE A 27 -11.63 10.28 8.25
N LEU A 28 -11.46 11.18 9.21
CA LEU A 28 -10.36 12.15 9.24
C LEU A 28 -9.00 11.49 9.47
N GLU A 29 -8.97 10.39 10.19
CA GLU A 29 -7.74 9.61 10.38
C GLU A 29 -7.42 8.72 9.19
N ARG A 30 -8.43 8.05 8.64
CA ARG A 30 -8.28 7.00 7.65
C ARG A 30 -8.10 7.50 6.22
N TYR A 31 -8.80 8.57 5.85
CA TYR A 31 -8.83 9.03 4.46
C TYR A 31 -8.07 10.33 4.27
N ILE A 32 -7.36 10.42 3.14
CA ILE A 32 -6.69 11.63 2.70
C ILE A 32 -7.16 12.00 1.30
N TYR A 33 -7.47 13.28 1.09
CA TYR A 33 -7.80 13.80 -0.22
C TYR A 33 -6.54 14.08 -1.02
N ILE A 34 -6.51 13.67 -2.28
CA ILE A 34 -5.41 13.93 -3.21
C ILE A 34 -5.88 14.97 -4.21
N ALA A 35 -5.23 16.13 -4.22
CA ALA A 35 -5.62 17.26 -5.07
C ALA A 35 -5.37 16.95 -6.55
N GLU A 36 -4.23 16.32 -6.87
CA GLU A 36 -3.97 15.81 -8.21
C GLU A 36 -4.88 14.62 -8.51
N GLY A 37 -5.79 14.79 -9.46
CA GLY A 37 -6.72 13.74 -9.90
C GLY A 37 -8.04 13.67 -9.13
N ASP A 38 -8.34 14.58 -8.19
CA ASP A 38 -9.61 14.64 -7.41
C ASP A 38 -10.03 13.26 -6.87
N CYS A 39 -9.15 12.65 -6.10
CA CYS A 39 -9.34 11.31 -5.59
C CYS A 39 -9.07 11.19 -4.07
N VAL A 40 -9.43 10.06 -3.49
CA VAL A 40 -9.26 9.78 -2.06
C VAL A 40 -8.41 8.53 -1.89
N HIS A 41 -7.43 8.60 -0.99
CA HIS A 41 -6.62 7.46 -0.63
C HIS A 41 -6.93 6.97 0.78
N ASP A 42 -7.05 5.64 0.94
CA ASP A 42 -7.26 4.98 2.21
C ASP A 42 -5.90 4.72 2.88
N LEU A 43 -5.61 5.45 3.95
CA LEU A 43 -4.35 5.31 4.70
C LEU A 43 -4.23 3.97 5.44
N TYR A 44 -5.35 3.26 5.69
CA TYR A 44 -5.33 1.93 6.32
C TYR A 44 -5.14 0.82 5.28
N GLY A 45 -5.34 1.13 3.99
CA GLY A 45 -5.02 0.24 2.89
C GLY A 45 -3.52 0.19 2.58
N LEU A 46 -3.14 -0.64 1.61
CA LEU A 46 -1.75 -0.69 1.15
C LEU A 46 -1.39 0.57 0.36
N PRO A 47 -0.16 1.11 0.49
CA PRO A 47 0.27 2.35 -0.16
C PRO A 47 0.12 2.35 -1.68
N HIS A 48 0.30 1.19 -2.32
CA HIS A 48 0.19 1.02 -3.76
C HIS A 48 -1.24 0.76 -4.26
N ASN A 49 -2.23 0.69 -3.36
CA ASN A 49 -3.61 0.53 -3.79
C ASN A 49 -4.04 1.71 -4.66
N LYS A 50 -4.86 1.40 -5.68
CA LYS A 50 -5.46 2.44 -6.51
C LYS A 50 -6.29 3.37 -5.63
N PRO A 51 -6.13 4.69 -5.75
CA PRO A 51 -6.99 5.64 -5.04
C PRO A 51 -8.43 5.52 -5.54
N LEU A 52 -9.37 5.83 -4.66
CA LEU A 52 -10.79 5.89 -4.98
C LEU A 52 -11.10 7.17 -5.73
N GLU A 53 -11.74 7.08 -6.87
CA GLU A 53 -12.31 8.25 -7.51
C GLU A 53 -13.36 8.88 -6.58
N MET A 54 -13.53 10.19 -6.64
CA MET A 54 -14.47 10.90 -5.76
C MET A 54 -15.90 10.34 -5.86
N LYS A 55 -16.32 9.89 -7.04
CA LYS A 55 -17.61 9.25 -7.26
C LYS A 55 -17.72 7.89 -6.54
N GLU A 56 -16.68 7.07 -6.65
CA GLU A 56 -16.60 5.76 -5.98
C GLU A 56 -16.63 5.94 -4.45
N PHE A 57 -15.82 6.87 -3.94
CA PHE A 57 -15.79 7.21 -2.52
C PHE A 57 -17.14 7.64 -1.98
N ARG A 58 -17.85 8.54 -2.68
CA ARG A 58 -19.18 8.97 -2.29
C ARG A 58 -20.18 7.81 -2.27
N ASN A 59 -20.21 7.00 -3.32
CA ASN A 59 -21.11 5.84 -3.40
C ASN A 59 -20.86 4.83 -2.27
N MET A 60 -19.59 4.55 -1.99
CA MET A 60 -19.19 3.59 -0.95
C MET A 60 -19.58 4.08 0.46
N THR A 61 -19.59 5.39 0.68
CA THR A 61 -19.78 5.99 2.01
C THR A 61 -21.15 6.65 2.22
N GLU A 62 -22.05 6.62 1.22
CA GLU A 62 -23.37 7.25 1.28
C GLU A 62 -24.24 6.73 2.42
N ASN A 63 -24.08 5.45 2.77
CA ASN A 63 -24.86 4.79 3.83
C ASN A 63 -24.34 5.09 5.25
N ILE A 64 -23.15 5.69 5.39
CA ILE A 64 -22.57 6.06 6.67
C ILE A 64 -23.04 7.47 6.98
N ARG A 65 -23.95 7.61 7.95
CA ARG A 65 -24.61 8.88 8.29
C ARG A 65 -24.33 9.29 9.72
N ILE A 66 -24.24 10.58 9.92
CA ILE A 66 -24.06 11.22 11.23
C ILE A 66 -25.25 12.14 11.47
N VAL A 67 -25.85 12.01 12.65
CA VAL A 67 -26.91 12.92 13.11
C VAL A 67 -26.26 14.15 13.72
N LYS A 68 -26.63 15.33 13.26
CA LYS A 68 -26.23 16.63 13.86
C LYS A 68 -27.46 17.45 14.17
N GLU A 69 -27.44 18.08 15.32
CA GLU A 69 -28.41 19.11 15.66
C GLU A 69 -28.11 20.39 14.90
N ILE A 70 -29.08 20.89 14.17
CA ILE A 70 -28.99 22.15 13.45
C ILE A 70 -30.08 23.10 13.96
N PRO A 71 -29.86 24.44 13.95
CA PRO A 71 -30.89 25.41 14.26
C PRO A 71 -32.10 25.20 13.35
N ALA A 72 -33.30 25.25 13.90
CA ALA A 72 -34.54 25.20 13.12
C ALA A 72 -34.63 26.40 12.13
N PRO A 73 -35.21 26.24 10.94
CA PRO A 73 -35.41 27.35 10.03
C PRO A 73 -36.21 28.47 10.70
N ILE A 74 -35.87 29.73 10.42
CA ILE A 74 -36.34 31.00 11.04
C ILE A 74 -37.88 31.15 11.10
N ALA A 75 -38.64 30.33 10.40
CA ALA A 75 -40.08 30.36 10.35
C ALA A 75 -40.80 29.74 11.57
N THR A 76 -40.10 29.08 12.45
CA THR A 76 -40.64 28.45 13.67
C THR A 76 -39.83 28.93 14.88
N ASN A 77 -40.45 29.73 15.75
CA ASN A 77 -39.91 30.29 17.01
C ASN A 77 -38.72 29.55 17.58
N SER A 78 -37.69 30.00 17.45
CA SER A 78 -36.33 30.45 17.68
C SER A 78 -35.37 29.64 18.53
N ASP A 79 -35.71 28.73 19.37
CA ASP A 79 -34.74 28.01 20.20
C ASP A 79 -34.79 26.46 20.05
N ARG A 80 -35.39 26.00 18.97
CA ARG A 80 -35.49 24.57 18.68
C ARG A 80 -34.36 24.12 17.75
N THR A 81 -33.59 23.14 18.18
CA THR A 81 -32.70 22.37 17.32
C THR A 81 -33.50 21.24 16.65
N VAL A 82 -33.14 20.94 15.41
CA VAL A 82 -33.68 19.81 14.65
C VAL A 82 -32.56 18.88 14.33
N GLU A 83 -32.72 17.60 14.66
CA GLU A 83 -31.79 16.56 14.25
C GLU A 83 -31.86 16.34 12.74
N LYS A 84 -30.70 16.37 12.08
CA LYS A 84 -30.59 16.11 10.66
C LYS A 84 -29.45 15.15 10.38
N GLU A 85 -29.74 14.18 9.54
CA GLU A 85 -28.75 13.20 9.08
C GLU A 85 -27.95 13.75 7.89
N PHE A 86 -26.62 13.57 7.98
CA PHE A 86 -25.69 13.92 6.91
C PHE A 86 -24.83 12.72 6.55
N PRO A 87 -24.64 12.41 5.26
CA PRO A 87 -23.63 11.44 4.87
C PRO A 87 -22.24 11.89 5.34
N VAL A 88 -21.47 10.97 5.93
CA VAL A 88 -20.16 11.27 6.55
C VAL A 88 -19.21 11.92 5.56
N HIS A 89 -19.18 11.46 4.30
CA HIS A 89 -18.31 12.03 3.27
C HIS A 89 -18.56 13.51 3.02
N LYS A 90 -19.81 14.00 3.14
CA LYS A 90 -20.12 15.44 2.97
C LYS A 90 -19.56 16.28 4.10
N LEU A 91 -19.57 15.75 5.33
CA LEU A 91 -18.98 16.40 6.49
C LEU A 91 -17.46 16.38 6.40
N TRP A 92 -16.89 15.23 6.03
CA TRP A 92 -15.46 15.07 5.83
C TRP A 92 -14.91 16.01 4.74
N LEU A 93 -15.58 16.13 3.57
CA LEU A 93 -15.18 17.04 2.50
C LEU A 93 -15.15 18.51 2.93
N LYS A 94 -16.01 18.89 3.87
CA LYS A 94 -16.13 20.29 4.36
C LYS A 94 -15.27 20.53 5.63
N SER A 95 -14.71 19.50 6.23
CA SER A 95 -13.92 19.65 7.45
C SER A 95 -12.60 20.37 7.16
N CYS A 96 -12.26 21.34 8.00
CA CYS A 96 -10.94 22.00 7.98
C CYS A 96 -9.82 21.07 8.48
N GLU A 97 -10.15 20.00 9.19
CA GLU A 97 -9.22 18.99 9.69
C GLU A 97 -8.91 17.90 8.67
N ARG A 98 -9.61 17.92 7.51
CA ARG A 98 -9.36 16.96 6.44
C ARG A 98 -7.93 17.07 5.95
N LYS A 99 -7.20 15.95 6.01
CA LYS A 99 -5.87 15.84 5.42
C LYS A 99 -5.98 15.96 3.89
N THR A 100 -5.13 16.81 3.32
CA THR A 100 -5.04 16.97 1.86
C THR A 100 -3.59 16.80 1.45
N ALA A 101 -3.33 15.88 0.52
CA ALA A 101 -2.05 15.75 -0.14
C ALA A 101 -2.14 16.33 -1.56
N MET A 102 -1.03 16.86 -2.07
CA MET A 102 -0.96 17.43 -3.41
C MET A 102 -1.04 16.33 -4.46
N ALA A 103 -0.20 15.32 -4.31
CA ALA A 103 -0.05 14.24 -5.28
C ALA A 103 0.47 12.96 -4.62
N PHE A 104 0.63 11.92 -5.43
CA PHE A 104 1.44 10.76 -5.08
C PHE A 104 2.92 11.05 -5.36
N SER A 105 3.79 10.42 -4.58
CA SER A 105 5.23 10.42 -4.77
C SER A 105 5.78 9.01 -4.61
N TYR A 106 7.02 8.79 -4.99
CA TYR A 106 7.69 7.52 -4.86
C TYR A 106 9.08 7.72 -4.26
N LEU A 107 9.22 7.44 -2.97
CA LEU A 107 10.47 7.57 -2.22
C LEU A 107 10.77 6.24 -1.52
N PRO A 108 11.68 5.42 -2.07
CA PRO A 108 12.08 4.18 -1.43
C PRO A 108 12.65 4.42 -0.02
N GLY A 109 12.22 3.58 0.93
CA GLY A 109 12.62 3.72 2.34
C GLY A 109 12.02 4.90 3.10
N GLY A 110 11.29 5.78 2.42
CA GLY A 110 10.65 6.95 3.04
C GLY A 110 9.35 6.62 3.78
N PRO A 111 8.88 7.53 4.65
CA PRO A 111 7.62 7.38 5.34
C PRO A 111 6.43 7.43 4.38
N ARG A 112 5.27 6.94 4.83
CA ARG A 112 4.05 6.90 4.00
C ARG A 112 3.54 8.26 3.58
N ILE A 113 3.66 9.25 4.45
CA ILE A 113 3.31 10.66 4.19
C ILE A 113 4.60 11.45 4.16
N LEU A 114 4.85 12.09 3.04
CA LEU A 114 6.01 12.96 2.82
C LEU A 114 5.58 14.41 2.96
N ARG A 115 6.50 15.26 3.41
CA ARG A 115 6.36 16.71 3.43
C ARG A 115 7.47 17.34 2.61
N ASP A 116 7.13 18.30 1.79
CA ASP A 116 8.13 19.11 1.09
C ASP A 116 8.55 20.36 1.89
N SER A 117 9.38 21.20 1.29
CA SER A 117 9.86 22.45 1.90
C SER A 117 8.76 23.46 2.19
N ASP A 118 7.64 23.38 1.49
CA ASP A 118 6.48 24.28 1.63
C ASP A 118 5.39 23.67 2.53
N ASP A 119 5.74 22.62 3.31
CA ASP A 119 4.87 21.86 4.21
C ASP A 119 3.69 21.16 3.49
N GLN A 120 3.80 20.97 2.17
CA GLN A 120 2.79 20.25 1.40
C GLN A 120 2.95 18.75 1.59
N LEU A 121 1.81 18.03 1.66
CA LEU A 121 1.78 16.60 1.87
C LEU A 121 1.76 15.85 0.52
N TYR A 122 2.49 14.73 0.49
CA TYR A 122 2.49 13.77 -0.62
C TYR A 122 2.33 12.35 -0.07
N ILE A 123 1.67 11.49 -0.81
CA ILE A 123 1.52 10.07 -0.43
C ILE A 123 2.59 9.24 -1.12
N ASN A 124 3.44 8.61 -0.32
CA ASN A 124 4.46 7.72 -0.82
C ASN A 124 3.84 6.38 -1.24
N LYS A 125 3.95 6.04 -2.53
CA LYS A 125 3.50 4.75 -3.08
C LYS A 125 4.46 3.60 -2.77
N PHE A 126 5.72 3.91 -2.42
CA PHE A 126 6.67 2.88 -2.07
C PHE A 126 6.23 2.12 -0.81
N ASN A 127 6.26 0.81 -0.87
CA ASN A 127 6.05 -0.08 0.25
C ASN A 127 6.76 -1.39 0.02
N MET A 128 7.60 -1.80 0.95
CA MET A 128 8.20 -3.14 0.91
C MET A 128 7.18 -4.18 1.37
N PRO A 129 7.22 -5.40 0.81
CA PRO A 129 6.47 -6.52 1.36
C PRO A 129 6.82 -6.72 2.84
N ALA A 130 5.80 -7.01 3.66
CA ALA A 130 6.05 -7.43 5.03
C ALA A 130 6.71 -8.81 5.02
N PHE A 131 7.98 -8.86 5.36
CA PHE A 131 8.68 -10.13 5.53
C PHE A 131 8.27 -10.74 6.87
N VAL A 132 7.41 -11.74 6.81
CA VAL A 132 7.16 -12.61 7.96
C VAL A 132 8.35 -13.56 8.05
N ASN A 133 8.99 -13.64 9.22
CA ASN A 133 10.05 -14.60 9.43
C ASN A 133 9.49 -16.03 9.27
N PRO A 134 9.80 -16.73 8.18
CA PRO A 134 9.21 -18.04 7.90
C PRO A 134 9.69 -19.12 8.89
N CYS A 135 10.74 -18.81 9.67
CA CYS A 135 11.26 -19.69 10.71
C CYS A 135 10.37 -19.71 11.96
N LEU A 136 9.44 -18.75 12.09
CA LEU A 136 8.63 -18.61 13.27
C LEU A 136 7.20 -19.07 12.96
N LYS A 137 6.80 -20.24 13.43
CA LYS A 137 5.39 -20.63 13.56
C LYS A 137 4.92 -20.29 14.98
N ILE A 138 3.86 -19.50 15.06
CA ILE A 138 3.17 -19.22 16.32
C ILE A 138 2.09 -20.28 16.48
N TYR A 139 2.16 -21.05 17.56
CA TYR A 139 1.15 -22.04 17.91
C TYR A 139 -0.01 -21.36 18.66
N GLU A 140 -1.17 -22.04 18.73
CA GLU A 140 -2.37 -21.57 19.45
C GLU A 140 -2.10 -21.29 20.95
N ASN A 141 -1.09 -21.94 21.54
CA ASN A 141 -0.63 -21.71 22.91
C ASN A 141 0.35 -20.51 23.06
N GLY A 142 0.65 -19.79 21.97
CA GLY A 142 1.55 -18.65 21.98
C GLY A 142 3.05 -19.02 21.93
N GLU A 143 3.41 -20.30 21.88
CA GLU A 143 4.79 -20.73 21.70
C GLU A 143 5.27 -20.51 20.26
N THR A 144 6.51 -20.09 20.11
CA THR A 144 7.17 -19.89 18.82
C THR A 144 8.26 -20.95 18.63
N LYS A 145 8.20 -21.70 17.54
CA LYS A 145 9.25 -22.70 17.21
C LYS A 145 9.87 -22.35 15.87
N MET A 146 11.21 -22.40 15.84
CA MET A 146 11.97 -22.26 14.59
C MET A 146 12.02 -23.60 13.85
N TYR A 147 11.69 -23.54 12.55
CA TYR A 147 11.79 -24.68 11.64
C TYR A 147 13.02 -24.52 10.74
N GLN A 148 14.20 -24.51 11.35
CA GLN A 148 15.44 -24.27 10.63
C GLN A 148 15.72 -25.30 9.53
N GLU A 149 15.42 -26.58 9.78
CA GLU A 149 15.63 -27.65 8.81
C GLU A 149 14.80 -27.50 7.52
N GLU A 150 13.54 -27.07 7.65
CA GLU A 150 12.67 -26.81 6.48
C GLU A 150 13.22 -25.65 5.65
N ILE A 151 13.70 -24.61 6.30
CA ILE A 151 14.26 -23.43 5.65
C ILE A 151 15.57 -23.77 4.97
N ASP A 152 16.46 -24.49 5.64
CA ASP A 152 17.72 -24.94 5.05
C ASP A 152 17.47 -25.80 3.80
N SER A 153 16.41 -26.61 3.82
CA SER A 153 16.00 -27.39 2.66
C SER A 153 15.54 -26.50 1.48
N LEU A 154 14.73 -25.47 1.75
CA LEU A 154 14.28 -24.52 0.73
C LEU A 154 15.43 -23.65 0.20
N LEU A 155 16.32 -23.20 1.10
CA LEU A 155 17.51 -22.44 0.73
C LEU A 155 18.47 -23.24 -0.13
N LYS A 156 18.63 -24.56 0.10
CA LYS A 156 19.42 -25.42 -0.77
C LYS A 156 18.91 -25.42 -2.21
N ILE A 157 17.59 -25.42 -2.41
CA ILE A 157 17.00 -25.34 -3.75
C ILE A 157 17.36 -24.00 -4.42
N PHE A 158 17.24 -22.91 -3.66
CA PHE A 158 17.61 -21.58 -4.14
C PHE A 158 19.08 -21.51 -4.54
N PHE A 159 20.00 -21.88 -3.64
CA PHE A 159 21.44 -21.79 -3.88
C PHE A 159 21.87 -22.69 -5.06
N ARG A 160 21.34 -23.90 -5.15
CA ARG A 160 21.62 -24.81 -6.26
C ARG A 160 21.14 -24.27 -7.60
N HIS A 161 20.00 -23.57 -7.61
CA HIS A 161 19.48 -22.96 -8.83
C HIS A 161 20.34 -21.76 -9.28
N ILE A 162 20.78 -20.94 -8.35
CA ILE A 162 21.67 -19.81 -8.67
C ILE A 162 23.05 -20.33 -9.11
N GLU A 163 23.59 -21.36 -8.49
CA GLU A 163 24.83 -22.02 -8.93
C GLU A 163 24.73 -22.54 -10.37
N TYR A 164 23.60 -23.10 -10.75
CA TYR A 164 23.35 -23.52 -12.12
C TYR A 164 23.33 -22.33 -13.11
N ILE A 165 22.75 -21.20 -12.74
CA ILE A 165 22.66 -20.01 -13.59
C ILE A 165 23.98 -19.24 -13.63
N ILE A 166 24.68 -19.17 -12.50
CA ILE A 166 25.92 -18.43 -12.29
C ILE A 166 26.95 -19.40 -11.72
N PRO A 167 27.66 -20.15 -12.58
CA PRO A 167 28.58 -21.21 -12.14
C PRO A 167 29.87 -20.68 -11.53
N ILE A 168 30.26 -19.42 -11.81
CA ILE A 168 31.47 -18.81 -11.28
C ILE A 168 31.19 -18.29 -9.87
N ASP A 169 31.96 -18.76 -8.88
CA ASP A 169 31.76 -18.45 -7.46
C ASP A 169 31.82 -16.95 -7.16
N GLU A 170 32.80 -16.25 -7.71
CA GLU A 170 32.97 -14.80 -7.50
C GLU A 170 31.80 -13.98 -8.05
N GLU A 171 31.28 -14.34 -9.22
CA GLU A 171 30.11 -13.70 -9.83
C GLU A 171 28.84 -13.99 -9.02
N ARG A 172 28.74 -15.21 -8.48
CA ARG A 172 27.61 -15.65 -7.66
C ARG A 172 27.56 -14.91 -6.33
N GLU A 173 28.69 -14.78 -5.64
CA GLU A 173 28.81 -13.99 -4.40
C GLU A 173 28.50 -12.51 -4.62
N TRP A 174 28.97 -11.95 -5.73
CA TRP A 174 28.61 -10.60 -6.13
C TRP A 174 27.08 -10.47 -6.36
N PHE A 175 26.48 -11.44 -7.02
CA PHE A 175 25.03 -11.46 -7.30
C PHE A 175 24.20 -11.54 -6.02
N TYR A 176 24.60 -12.36 -5.05
CA TYR A 176 23.95 -12.41 -3.73
C TYR A 176 24.06 -11.06 -3.00
N SER A 177 25.23 -10.47 -3.04
CA SER A 177 25.45 -9.14 -2.44
C SER A 177 24.58 -8.07 -3.10
N TRP A 178 24.45 -8.12 -4.43
CA TRP A 178 23.56 -7.22 -5.19
C TRP A 178 22.09 -7.40 -4.80
N MET A 179 21.61 -8.63 -4.70
CA MET A 179 20.24 -8.91 -4.24
C MET A 179 20.00 -8.39 -2.82
N ALA A 180 20.90 -8.72 -1.90
CA ALA A 180 20.82 -8.29 -0.51
C ALA A 180 20.82 -6.76 -0.38
N PHE A 181 21.67 -6.07 -1.14
CA PHE A 181 21.74 -4.61 -1.16
C PHE A 181 20.40 -3.97 -1.54
N ASN A 182 19.77 -4.45 -2.62
CA ASN A 182 18.49 -3.89 -3.08
C ASN A 182 17.34 -4.13 -2.09
N ILE A 183 17.40 -5.20 -1.28
CA ILE A 183 16.39 -5.52 -0.28
C ILE A 183 16.62 -4.72 1.01
N GLN A 184 17.87 -4.64 1.45
CA GLN A 184 18.25 -4.02 2.73
C GLN A 184 18.29 -2.49 2.68
N PHE A 185 18.62 -1.94 1.52
CA PHE A 185 18.82 -0.50 1.31
C PHE A 185 18.02 0.03 0.12
N PRO A 186 16.68 -0.10 0.15
CA PRO A 186 15.83 0.32 -0.97
C PRO A 186 15.95 1.82 -1.28
N GLU A 187 16.33 2.63 -0.28
CA GLU A 187 16.58 4.07 -0.43
C GLU A 187 17.88 4.39 -1.18
N LYS A 188 18.76 3.41 -1.34
CA LYS A 188 20.04 3.61 -2.00
C LYS A 188 20.01 3.10 -3.43
N ARG A 189 20.25 4.00 -4.38
CA ARG A 189 20.33 3.60 -5.79
C ARG A 189 21.56 2.72 -6.05
N CYS A 190 21.33 1.48 -6.45
CA CYS A 190 22.38 0.61 -6.98
C CYS A 190 22.77 1.07 -8.39
N LYS A 191 24.06 1.40 -8.59
CA LYS A 191 24.59 1.91 -9.88
C LYS A 191 24.96 0.79 -10.86
N VAL A 192 24.88 -0.46 -10.43
CA VAL A 192 25.27 -1.65 -11.19
C VAL A 192 24.09 -2.59 -11.31
N THR A 193 23.95 -3.22 -12.47
CA THR A 193 22.87 -4.15 -12.76
C THR A 193 23.46 -5.44 -13.32
N PRO A 194 23.07 -6.63 -12.80
CA PRO A 194 23.51 -7.90 -13.37
C PRO A 194 22.93 -8.10 -14.78
N LEU A 195 23.75 -8.52 -15.71
CA LEU A 195 23.35 -8.92 -17.05
C LEU A 195 23.53 -10.44 -17.22
N LEU A 196 22.42 -11.17 -17.17
CA LEU A 196 22.41 -12.62 -17.36
C LEU A 196 22.21 -12.94 -18.85
N VAL A 197 23.25 -13.40 -19.52
CA VAL A 197 23.22 -13.77 -20.92
C VAL A 197 23.25 -15.31 -21.06
N ALA A 198 22.39 -15.85 -21.90
CA ALA A 198 22.43 -17.26 -22.27
C ALA A 198 21.95 -17.44 -23.70
N THR A 199 22.53 -18.42 -24.40
CA THR A 199 22.18 -18.79 -25.77
C THR A 199 20.88 -19.60 -25.83
N ASP A 200 20.62 -20.39 -24.80
CA ASP A 200 19.49 -21.30 -24.76
C ASP A 200 18.28 -20.73 -24.00
N HIS A 201 17.10 -21.18 -24.40
CA HIS A 201 15.86 -20.91 -23.69
C HIS A 201 15.68 -21.86 -22.49
N GLY A 202 14.91 -21.45 -21.48
CA GLY A 202 14.59 -22.32 -20.35
C GLY A 202 15.68 -22.43 -19.28
N THR A 203 16.69 -21.57 -19.29
CA THR A 203 17.81 -21.57 -18.33
C THR A 203 17.47 -21.07 -16.92
N GLY A 204 16.21 -20.77 -16.62
CA GLY A 204 15.76 -20.34 -15.29
C GLY A 204 15.96 -18.86 -14.95
N ARG A 205 16.49 -18.04 -15.86
CA ARG A 205 16.65 -16.56 -15.63
C ARG A 205 15.35 -15.86 -15.28
N GLY A 206 14.23 -16.30 -15.89
CA GLY A 206 12.90 -15.78 -15.58
C GLY A 206 12.46 -16.02 -14.14
N TRP A 207 12.95 -17.09 -13.51
CA TRP A 207 12.70 -17.38 -12.11
C TRP A 207 13.35 -16.35 -11.19
N VAL A 208 14.57 -15.89 -11.52
CA VAL A 208 15.26 -14.82 -10.77
C VAL A 208 14.42 -13.53 -10.78
N VAL A 209 13.87 -13.17 -11.94
CA VAL A 209 12.98 -11.99 -12.05
C VAL A 209 11.74 -12.15 -11.18
N GLN A 210 11.12 -13.34 -11.18
CA GLN A 210 9.97 -13.62 -10.32
C GLN A 210 10.32 -13.55 -8.83
N LEU A 211 11.48 -14.08 -8.44
CA LEU A 211 11.99 -14.00 -7.07
C LEU A 211 12.17 -12.55 -6.65
N MET A 212 12.82 -11.71 -7.47
CA MET A 212 12.99 -10.29 -7.18
C MET A 212 11.65 -9.56 -7.06
N ASN A 213 10.68 -9.87 -7.91
CA ASN A 213 9.32 -9.33 -7.80
C ASN A 213 8.63 -9.70 -6.48
N LEU A 214 8.85 -10.90 -5.98
CA LEU A 214 8.31 -11.32 -4.69
C LEU A 214 9.01 -10.62 -3.52
N LEU A 215 10.33 -10.49 -3.59
CA LEU A 215 11.15 -9.88 -2.52
C LEU A 215 10.95 -8.36 -2.44
N LEU A 216 10.87 -7.69 -3.56
CA LEU A 216 10.71 -6.22 -3.61
C LEU A 216 9.23 -5.79 -3.63
N GLY A 217 8.32 -6.70 -3.95
CA GLY A 217 6.93 -6.42 -4.24
C GLY A 217 6.72 -6.08 -5.73
N SER A 218 5.77 -6.75 -6.36
CA SER A 218 5.48 -6.56 -7.81
C SER A 218 5.09 -5.13 -8.16
N TRP A 219 4.57 -4.37 -7.21
CA TRP A 219 4.22 -2.94 -7.36
C TRP A 219 5.44 -2.01 -7.36
N ASN A 220 6.59 -2.47 -6.88
CA ASN A 220 7.87 -1.75 -6.93
C ASN A 220 8.74 -2.17 -8.13
N CYS A 221 8.27 -3.11 -8.95
CA CYS A 221 9.02 -3.69 -10.05
C CYS A 221 8.30 -3.45 -11.37
N THR A 222 9.04 -3.18 -12.41
CA THR A 222 8.52 -3.14 -13.78
C THR A 222 9.31 -4.04 -14.70
N LYS A 223 8.63 -4.65 -15.65
CA LYS A 223 9.24 -5.48 -16.70
C LYS A 223 9.21 -4.72 -18.01
N THR A 224 10.37 -4.47 -18.58
CA THR A 224 10.49 -3.75 -19.84
C THR A 224 11.40 -4.51 -20.83
N LYS A 225 11.31 -4.15 -22.10
CA LYS A 225 12.19 -4.67 -23.14
C LYS A 225 13.44 -3.82 -23.25
N MET A 226 14.59 -4.42 -23.60
CA MET A 226 15.84 -3.70 -23.82
C MET A 226 15.70 -2.62 -24.90
N SER A 227 14.94 -2.91 -25.97
CA SER A 227 14.66 -1.91 -27.03
C SER A 227 13.93 -0.68 -26.51
N THR A 228 13.11 -0.83 -25.48
CA THR A 228 12.42 0.29 -24.82
C THR A 228 13.38 1.08 -23.93
N LEU A 229 14.29 0.41 -23.23
CA LEU A 229 15.32 1.05 -22.39
C LEU A 229 16.30 1.87 -23.20
N CYS A 230 16.68 1.39 -24.38
CA CYS A 230 17.66 2.05 -25.26
C CYS A 230 17.03 3.03 -26.26
N GLY A 231 15.68 3.14 -26.29
CA GLY A 231 14.96 4.02 -27.19
C GLY A 231 14.91 5.47 -26.71
N GLU A 232 14.86 6.43 -27.64
CA GLU A 232 14.78 7.87 -27.33
C GLU A 232 13.57 8.29 -26.46
N LYS A 233 12.54 7.45 -26.42
CA LYS A 233 11.29 7.67 -25.63
C LYS A 233 11.30 7.02 -24.25
N SER A 234 12.43 6.46 -23.82
CA SER A 234 12.50 5.69 -22.56
C SER A 234 12.33 6.54 -21.30
N ALA A 235 12.66 7.82 -21.34
CA ALA A 235 12.60 8.71 -20.17
C ALA A 235 11.17 8.85 -19.58
N GLY A 236 10.13 8.84 -20.42
CA GLY A 236 8.74 9.02 -19.94
C GLY A 236 8.12 7.81 -19.25
N GLN A 237 8.64 6.59 -19.48
CA GLN A 237 8.06 5.37 -18.88
C GLN A 237 8.51 5.13 -17.44
N PHE A 238 9.52 5.84 -16.96
CA PHE A 238 10.02 5.75 -15.59
C PHE A 238 9.61 6.91 -14.70
N GLN A 239 8.87 7.89 -15.24
CA GLN A 239 8.39 9.05 -14.47
C GLN A 239 7.41 8.66 -13.37
N ASP A 240 6.67 7.55 -13.53
CA ASP A 240 5.76 7.04 -12.51
C ASP A 240 6.48 6.33 -11.33
N PHE A 241 7.82 6.19 -11.42
CA PHE A 241 8.66 5.55 -10.41
C PHE A 241 9.74 6.50 -9.84
N MET A 242 9.68 7.78 -10.19
CA MET A 242 10.58 8.80 -9.62
C MET A 242 9.78 9.78 -8.72
#